data_40df804e4b8e8d6c70304f54cd21ee9a
#
_entry.id   40df804e4b8e8d6c70304f54cd21ee9a
#
_cell.length_a   1.000
_cell.length_b   1.000
_cell.length_c   1.000
_cell.angle_alpha   90.00
_cell.angle_beta   90.00
_cell.angle_gamma   90.00
#
_symmetry.space_group_name_H-M   'P 1'
#
loop_
_entity.id
_entity.type
_entity.pdbx_description
1 polymer ?
#
loop_
_entity_poly.entity_id
_entity_poly.type
_entity_poly.pdbx_seq_one_letter_code
_entity_poly.pdbx_strand_id
1 'polypeptide(L)'
;MKIKTKLALLYTSITVSILAIVFVFVHILTSKNIDNYYYTLLFDKALITAEKHFEKDELSQQAYQKILDTYQTLLPETSETIIVANNKQDAKIELQSFLNNRQIEKLFNEERIKFEIDNLDGVGIYYPDNEGDFIVIVIAENVQGEYIKSNLKDILLVILLVGSMLIFGLLWLNARIITKPLQQMVARMQQIKAKDLHLRLTERKGNDELAQTINYFNQMMERLEISFNSQKTFIANASHELRNPLTAIMGECEVMQLKEFTSDEYKESIKRVEYEIERLNTLVNSLFQLAQTDLDISESGTEELNISDELQATINYFEHSKYKGRISFEQDKAPYHIISNKHLLFVALQNIIDNACKYSDNPVEILAHKTISGFQITVIDKGIGIPLSEKDKIFNTFYRARNTHNYKGAGIGLSLAHKILKLSGAEIQIASEENKGTTISIVWE
;
A
#
# COMPACT_ATOMS: atom_id res chain seq x y z
N MET A 1 1.44 -2.47 25.00
CA MET A 1 0.08 -3.00 24.69
C MET A 1 0.09 -3.62 23.30
N LYS A 2 -0.41 -4.85 23.11
CA LYS A 2 -0.45 -5.50 21.79
C LYS A 2 -1.43 -4.78 20.87
N ILE A 3 -1.13 -4.71 19.56
CA ILE A 3 -1.95 -4.02 18.54
C ILE A 3 -3.43 -4.41 18.62
N LYS A 4 -3.74 -5.71 18.85
CA LYS A 4 -5.11 -6.22 19.01
C LYS A 4 -5.89 -5.52 20.12
N THR A 5 -5.26 -5.30 21.28
CA THR A 5 -5.92 -4.67 22.44
C THR A 5 -6.13 -3.17 22.21
N LYS A 6 -5.16 -2.53 21.54
CA LYS A 6 -5.27 -1.11 21.17
C LYS A 6 -6.41 -0.87 20.19
N LEU A 7 -6.54 -1.71 19.16
CA LEU A 7 -7.64 -1.63 18.18
C LEU A 7 -9.00 -1.91 18.84
N ALA A 8 -9.11 -2.98 19.63
CA ALA A 8 -10.35 -3.30 20.32
C ALA A 8 -10.81 -2.15 21.23
N LEU A 9 -9.91 -1.58 22.04
CA LEU A 9 -10.21 -0.44 22.91
C LEU A 9 -10.62 0.81 22.11
N LEU A 10 -9.92 1.13 21.04
CA LEU A 10 -10.21 2.31 20.22
C LEU A 10 -11.59 2.21 19.57
N TYR A 11 -11.92 1.09 18.92
CA TYR A 11 -13.21 0.91 18.29
C TYR A 11 -14.35 0.81 19.34
N THR A 12 -14.12 0.15 20.48
CA THR A 12 -15.10 0.12 21.57
C THR A 12 -15.36 1.51 22.11
N SER A 13 -14.32 2.32 22.33
CA SER A 13 -14.48 3.70 22.81
C SER A 13 -15.29 4.54 21.84
N ILE A 14 -15.02 4.46 20.53
CA ILE A 14 -15.78 5.20 19.51
C ILE A 14 -17.25 4.77 19.50
N THR A 15 -17.52 3.45 19.46
CA THR A 15 -18.90 2.94 19.39
C THR A 15 -19.69 3.25 20.66
N VAL A 16 -19.07 3.14 21.84
CA VAL A 16 -19.72 3.51 23.11
C VAL A 16 -20.02 5.00 23.18
N SER A 17 -19.12 5.86 22.69
CA SER A 17 -19.36 7.31 22.62
C SER A 17 -20.54 7.65 21.72
N ILE A 18 -20.63 7.01 20.54
CA ILE A 18 -21.77 7.21 19.62
C ILE A 18 -23.07 6.74 20.28
N LEU A 19 -23.09 5.55 20.90
CA LEU A 19 -24.26 5.03 21.60
C LEU A 19 -24.69 5.94 22.74
N ALA A 20 -23.75 6.46 23.53
CA ALA A 20 -24.05 7.40 24.61
C ALA A 20 -24.74 8.68 24.10
N ILE A 21 -24.21 9.25 22.98
CA ILE A 21 -24.85 10.43 22.36
C ILE A 21 -26.26 10.11 21.88
N VAL A 22 -26.48 8.97 21.22
CA VAL A 22 -27.80 8.54 20.77
C VAL A 22 -28.74 8.35 21.95
N PHE A 23 -28.29 7.74 23.04
CA PHE A 23 -29.12 7.53 24.22
C PHE A 23 -29.51 8.82 24.92
N VAL A 24 -28.58 9.78 25.04
CA VAL A 24 -28.88 11.12 25.56
C VAL A 24 -29.93 11.80 24.68
N PHE A 25 -29.76 11.72 23.35
CA PHE A 25 -30.74 12.29 22.42
C PHE A 25 -32.14 11.65 22.56
N VAL A 26 -32.20 10.31 22.62
CA VAL A 26 -33.45 9.57 22.81
C VAL A 26 -34.10 9.96 24.15
N HIS A 27 -33.34 10.03 25.22
CA HIS A 27 -33.83 10.42 26.52
C HIS A 27 -34.43 11.83 26.50
N ILE A 28 -33.72 12.82 25.95
CA ILE A 28 -34.21 14.20 25.84
C ILE A 28 -35.48 14.28 25.00
N LEU A 29 -35.50 13.62 23.83
CA LEU A 29 -36.65 13.65 22.93
C LEU A 29 -37.90 13.00 23.58
N THR A 30 -37.71 11.83 24.21
CA THR A 30 -38.81 11.11 24.86
C THR A 30 -39.30 11.85 26.07
N SER A 31 -38.41 12.41 26.90
CA SER A 31 -38.81 13.23 28.06
C SER A 31 -39.64 14.42 27.62
N LYS A 32 -39.23 15.14 26.60
CA LYS A 32 -40.01 16.27 26.06
C LYS A 32 -41.38 15.85 25.52
N ASN A 33 -41.48 14.69 24.90
CA ASN A 33 -42.78 14.17 24.42
C ASN A 33 -43.67 13.77 25.58
N ILE A 34 -43.15 13.18 26.65
CA ILE A 34 -43.90 12.84 27.87
C ILE A 34 -44.46 14.11 28.51
N ASP A 35 -43.63 15.16 28.66
CA ASP A 35 -44.08 16.42 29.24
C ASP A 35 -45.16 17.09 28.38
N ASN A 36 -44.97 17.15 27.07
CA ASN A 36 -45.99 17.73 26.18
C ASN A 36 -47.30 16.95 26.23
N TYR A 37 -47.26 15.62 26.29
CA TYR A 37 -48.46 14.79 26.42
C TYR A 37 -49.16 15.06 27.74
N TYR A 38 -48.43 15.18 28.84
CA TYR A 38 -48.96 15.48 30.13
C TYR A 38 -49.65 16.87 30.20
N TYR A 39 -49.00 17.89 29.61
CA TYR A 39 -49.66 19.21 29.48
C TYR A 39 -50.93 19.16 28.64
N THR A 40 -51.01 18.32 27.61
CA THR A 40 -52.25 18.12 26.84
C THR A 40 -53.38 17.57 27.76
N LEU A 41 -53.05 16.55 28.58
CA LEU A 41 -54.02 15.99 29.54
C LEU A 41 -54.45 17.02 30.57
N LEU A 42 -53.55 17.89 31.06
CA LEU A 42 -53.91 18.98 31.97
C LEU A 42 -54.85 19.99 31.31
N PHE A 43 -54.60 20.34 30.03
CA PHE A 43 -55.53 21.23 29.29
C PHE A 43 -56.90 20.60 29.10
N ASP A 44 -56.98 19.33 28.78
CA ASP A 44 -58.23 18.59 28.64
C ASP A 44 -58.98 18.54 30.01
N LYS A 45 -58.20 18.35 31.08
CA LYS A 45 -58.81 18.39 32.46
C LYS A 45 -59.35 19.80 32.80
N ALA A 46 -58.57 20.87 32.45
CA ALA A 46 -59.02 22.22 32.68
C ALA A 46 -60.29 22.55 31.89
N LEU A 47 -60.41 22.10 30.64
CA LEU A 47 -61.56 22.26 29.81
C LEU A 47 -62.76 21.52 30.40
N ILE A 48 -62.62 20.23 30.76
CA ILE A 48 -63.68 19.43 31.37
C ILE A 48 -64.12 20.00 32.74
N THR A 49 -63.14 20.59 33.47
CA THR A 49 -63.49 21.29 34.75
C THR A 49 -64.37 22.51 34.48
N ALA A 50 -64.05 23.28 33.43
CA ALA A 50 -64.92 24.41 33.02
C ALA A 50 -66.31 23.92 32.60
N GLU A 51 -66.41 22.96 31.70
CA GLU A 51 -67.62 22.39 31.20
C GLU A 51 -68.51 21.82 32.36
N LYS A 52 -67.89 21.14 33.32
CA LYS A 52 -68.56 20.61 34.48
C LYS A 52 -69.26 21.71 35.36
N HIS A 53 -68.60 22.90 35.43
CA HIS A 53 -69.14 23.96 36.31
C HIS A 53 -70.13 24.88 35.60
N PHE A 54 -69.95 25.12 34.31
CA PHE A 54 -70.66 26.16 33.58
C PHE A 54 -71.71 25.63 32.59
N GLU A 55 -71.51 24.42 31.99
CA GLU A 55 -72.43 23.87 30.98
C GLU A 55 -73.59 23.01 31.53
N LYS A 56 -73.81 23.00 32.83
CA LYS A 56 -74.79 22.10 33.48
C LYS A 56 -76.26 22.41 33.07
N ASP A 57 -76.57 23.64 32.81
CA ASP A 57 -77.89 24.15 32.43
C ASP A 57 -78.13 24.14 30.92
N GLU A 58 -77.08 24.07 30.11
CA GLU A 58 -77.15 24.10 28.65
C GLU A 58 -77.18 22.68 28.04
N LEU A 59 -76.64 21.67 28.73
CA LEU A 59 -76.48 20.33 28.20
C LEU A 59 -77.59 19.36 28.59
N SER A 60 -77.88 18.38 27.73
CA SER A 60 -78.73 17.27 28.07
C SER A 60 -78.14 16.45 29.23
N GLN A 61 -79.01 15.82 30.05
CA GLN A 61 -78.57 15.01 31.21
C GLN A 61 -77.60 13.90 30.85
N GLN A 62 -77.70 13.31 29.64
CA GLN A 62 -76.80 12.28 29.16
C GLN A 62 -75.42 12.86 28.78
N ALA A 63 -75.36 14.02 28.13
CA ALA A 63 -74.11 14.70 27.76
C ALA A 63 -73.35 15.16 29.02
N TYR A 64 -74.08 15.76 30.01
CA TYR A 64 -73.45 16.17 31.26
C TYR A 64 -72.92 14.99 32.07
N GLN A 65 -73.66 13.84 32.12
CA GLN A 65 -73.14 12.64 32.78
C GLN A 65 -71.84 12.14 32.18
N LYS A 66 -71.70 12.22 30.86
CA LYS A 66 -70.44 11.87 30.18
C LYS A 66 -69.28 12.80 30.56
N ILE A 67 -69.50 14.09 30.71
CA ILE A 67 -68.54 15.04 31.24
C ILE A 67 -68.09 14.64 32.64
N LEU A 68 -69.04 14.33 33.54
CA LEU A 68 -68.75 13.90 34.91
C LEU A 68 -67.87 12.61 34.93
N ASP A 69 -68.21 11.62 34.12
CA ASP A 69 -67.45 10.37 34.03
C ASP A 69 -66.07 10.63 33.55
N THR A 70 -65.88 11.46 32.51
CA THR A 70 -64.58 11.85 31.99
C THR A 70 -63.78 12.65 33.02
N TYR A 71 -64.42 13.58 33.74
CA TYR A 71 -63.76 14.37 34.79
C TYR A 71 -63.19 13.48 35.91
N GLN A 72 -63.93 12.43 36.33
CA GLN A 72 -63.49 11.52 37.38
C GLN A 72 -62.33 10.61 36.94
N THR A 73 -62.26 10.28 35.66
CA THR A 73 -61.24 9.36 35.11
C THR A 73 -59.98 10.07 34.63
N LEU A 74 -60.15 11.34 34.21
CA LEU A 74 -59.03 12.13 33.72
C LEU A 74 -58.31 12.82 34.88
N LEU A 75 -57.06 12.42 35.13
CA LEU A 75 -56.19 13.00 36.17
C LEU A 75 -56.95 13.22 37.52
N PRO A 76 -57.21 12.18 38.30
CA PRO A 76 -58.05 12.29 39.50
C PRO A 76 -57.48 13.15 40.65
N GLU A 77 -56.10 13.28 40.68
CA GLU A 77 -55.38 14.03 41.71
C GLU A 77 -54.91 15.37 41.16
N THR A 78 -55.84 16.32 40.93
CA THR A 78 -55.53 17.66 40.47
C THR A 78 -56.02 18.71 41.47
N SER A 79 -55.25 19.81 41.63
CA SER A 79 -55.76 21.01 42.31
C SER A 79 -56.35 21.94 41.26
N GLU A 80 -57.61 22.28 41.41
CA GLU A 80 -58.37 23.08 40.46
C GLU A 80 -58.81 24.40 41.13
N THR A 81 -58.57 25.52 40.42
CA THR A 81 -58.97 26.85 40.88
C THR A 81 -59.69 27.57 39.75
N ILE A 82 -60.88 28.08 40.03
CA ILE A 82 -61.70 28.85 39.10
C ILE A 82 -61.68 30.30 39.54
N ILE A 83 -61.34 31.21 38.65
CA ILE A 83 -61.22 32.64 38.90
C ILE A 83 -62.18 33.36 37.96
N VAL A 84 -62.99 34.27 38.50
CA VAL A 84 -63.88 35.10 37.71
C VAL A 84 -63.08 36.20 36.99
N ALA A 85 -63.22 36.29 35.68
CA ALA A 85 -62.43 37.16 34.84
C ALA A 85 -63.19 38.35 34.24
N ASN A 86 -64.44 38.57 34.68
CA ASN A 86 -65.27 39.72 34.23
C ASN A 86 -64.59 41.06 34.46
N ASN A 87 -63.80 41.17 35.54
CA ASN A 87 -62.87 42.32 35.73
C ASN A 87 -61.45 41.87 35.64
N LYS A 88 -60.80 42.30 34.56
CA LYS A 88 -59.39 41.91 34.31
C LYS A 88 -58.41 42.33 35.42
N GLN A 89 -58.69 43.38 36.16
CA GLN A 89 -57.82 43.90 37.22
C GLN A 89 -57.90 43.01 38.45
N ASP A 90 -59.12 42.56 38.87
CA ASP A 90 -59.32 41.70 40.01
C ASP A 90 -58.77 40.30 39.71
N ALA A 91 -59.06 39.77 38.53
CA ALA A 91 -58.50 38.48 38.08
C ALA A 91 -56.96 38.49 38.05
N LYS A 92 -56.33 39.59 37.68
CA LYS A 92 -54.87 39.70 37.74
C LYS A 92 -54.27 39.53 39.13
N ILE A 93 -54.99 40.06 40.14
CA ILE A 93 -54.53 39.97 41.54
C ILE A 93 -54.55 38.51 42.01
N GLU A 94 -55.64 37.78 41.75
CA GLU A 94 -55.79 36.37 42.11
C GLU A 94 -54.76 35.49 41.33
N LEU A 95 -54.58 35.74 40.06
CA LEU A 95 -53.59 35.02 39.19
C LEU A 95 -52.19 35.20 39.67
N GLN A 96 -51.79 36.27 40.33
CA GLN A 96 -50.44 36.49 40.85
C GLN A 96 -49.95 35.44 41.84
N SER A 97 -50.91 34.68 42.48
CA SER A 97 -50.58 33.52 43.32
C SER A 97 -50.06 32.30 42.54
N PHE A 98 -50.26 32.24 41.22
CA PHE A 98 -49.92 31.13 40.37
C PHE A 98 -48.98 31.53 39.24
N LEU A 99 -49.11 32.76 38.70
CA LEU A 99 -48.48 33.23 37.46
C LEU A 99 -47.76 34.56 37.65
N ASN A 100 -46.68 34.74 36.94
CA ASN A 100 -46.04 36.05 36.85
C ASN A 100 -46.74 36.99 35.84
N ASN A 101 -46.48 38.29 35.91
CA ASN A 101 -47.19 39.30 35.10
C ASN A 101 -47.12 39.01 33.59
N ARG A 102 -46.00 38.47 33.07
CA ARG A 102 -45.85 38.14 31.64
C ARG A 102 -46.72 36.90 31.28
N GLN A 103 -46.81 35.95 32.15
CA GLN A 103 -47.67 34.76 31.97
C GLN A 103 -49.15 35.14 32.02
N ILE A 104 -49.54 36.03 32.90
CA ILE A 104 -50.89 36.55 32.96
C ILE A 104 -51.31 37.28 31.68
N GLU A 105 -50.43 38.11 31.13
CA GLU A 105 -50.70 38.77 29.84
C GLU A 105 -50.82 37.79 28.70
N LYS A 106 -49.98 36.72 28.71
CA LYS A 106 -50.02 35.69 27.71
C LYS A 106 -51.32 34.87 27.79
N LEU A 107 -51.83 34.55 29.00
CA LEU A 107 -53.10 33.86 29.20
C LEU A 107 -54.26 34.64 28.62
N PHE A 108 -54.31 35.94 28.83
CA PHE A 108 -55.39 36.79 28.27
C PHE A 108 -55.31 36.96 26.75
N ASN A 109 -54.12 36.82 26.14
CA ASN A 109 -53.93 36.97 24.70
C ASN A 109 -54.07 35.67 23.93
N GLU A 110 -53.58 34.57 24.49
CA GLU A 110 -53.49 33.23 23.81
C GLU A 110 -54.56 32.27 24.33
N GLU A 111 -55.40 32.69 25.31
CA GLU A 111 -56.45 31.90 25.95
C GLU A 111 -55.98 30.63 26.66
N ARG A 112 -54.72 30.27 26.52
CA ARG A 112 -54.10 29.07 27.11
C ARG A 112 -52.69 29.36 27.55
N ILE A 113 -52.32 28.81 28.72
CA ILE A 113 -50.92 28.91 29.20
C ILE A 113 -50.55 27.61 29.92
N LYS A 114 -49.29 27.26 29.81
CA LYS A 114 -48.64 26.26 30.64
C LYS A 114 -47.57 26.93 31.51
N PHE A 115 -47.45 26.49 32.74
CA PHE A 115 -46.52 27.00 33.72
C PHE A 115 -46.11 25.91 34.71
N GLU A 116 -45.10 26.19 35.51
CA GLU A 116 -44.61 25.32 36.56
C GLU A 116 -44.55 26.16 37.86
N ILE A 117 -45.03 25.57 38.95
CA ILE A 117 -44.99 26.19 40.28
C ILE A 117 -44.67 25.11 41.31
N ASP A 118 -43.66 25.35 42.17
CA ASP A 118 -43.22 24.45 43.25
C ASP A 118 -43.03 22.98 42.79
N ASN A 119 -42.44 22.76 41.60
CA ASN A 119 -42.26 21.45 40.91
C ASN A 119 -43.59 20.76 40.48
N LEU A 120 -44.70 21.47 40.48
CA LEU A 120 -45.97 20.99 39.92
C LEU A 120 -46.18 21.60 38.54
N ASP A 121 -46.68 20.79 37.62
CA ASP A 121 -47.08 21.24 36.30
C ASP A 121 -48.45 21.89 36.35
N GLY A 122 -48.58 23.08 35.76
CA GLY A 122 -49.82 23.82 35.75
C GLY A 122 -50.26 24.27 34.37
N VAL A 123 -51.55 24.36 34.15
CA VAL A 123 -52.15 24.98 32.97
C VAL A 123 -53.23 25.98 33.40
N GLY A 124 -53.38 27.01 32.58
CA GLY A 124 -54.45 27.96 32.69
C GLY A 124 -55.23 28.08 31.37
N ILE A 125 -56.55 28.07 31.42
CA ILE A 125 -57.38 28.36 30.25
C ILE A 125 -58.30 29.53 30.55
N TYR A 126 -58.51 30.38 29.56
CA TYR A 126 -59.54 31.40 29.56
C TYR A 126 -60.81 30.80 28.94
N TYR A 127 -61.90 30.79 29.68
CA TYR A 127 -63.20 30.16 29.31
C TYR A 127 -64.28 31.23 29.34
N PRO A 128 -64.74 31.74 28.18
CA PRO A 128 -65.87 32.65 28.11
C PRO A 128 -67.15 31.83 28.17
N ASP A 129 -68.10 32.26 29.00
CA ASP A 129 -69.44 31.62 29.21
C ASP A 129 -70.53 32.68 29.20
N ASN A 130 -71.81 32.23 29.10
CA ASN A 130 -72.97 33.11 29.12
C ASN A 130 -73.20 33.81 30.49
N GLU A 131 -72.65 33.23 31.57
CA GLU A 131 -72.67 33.81 32.93
C GLU A 131 -71.49 34.76 33.20
N GLY A 132 -70.49 34.81 32.28
CA GLY A 132 -69.33 35.64 32.40
C GLY A 132 -68.06 34.99 31.92
N ASP A 133 -66.95 35.70 32.07
CA ASP A 133 -65.62 35.21 31.69
C ASP A 133 -64.93 34.54 32.90
N PHE A 134 -64.38 33.36 32.68
CA PHE A 134 -63.69 32.59 33.75
C PHE A 134 -62.30 32.17 33.34
N ILE A 135 -61.43 31.99 34.33
CA ILE A 135 -60.11 31.37 34.17
C ILE A 135 -60.06 30.13 35.03
N VAL A 136 -59.73 29.00 34.40
CA VAL A 136 -59.56 27.73 35.11
C VAL A 136 -58.05 27.40 35.15
N ILE A 137 -57.55 27.27 36.36
CA ILE A 137 -56.20 26.86 36.67
C ILE A 137 -56.27 25.41 37.18
N VAL A 138 -55.44 24.55 36.55
CA VAL A 138 -55.27 23.16 36.98
C VAL A 138 -53.80 22.90 37.21
N ILE A 139 -53.48 22.37 38.38
CA ILE A 139 -52.12 22.05 38.82
C ILE A 139 -52.08 20.60 39.27
N ALA A 140 -51.09 19.86 38.86
CA ALA A 140 -50.88 18.49 39.29
C ALA A 140 -49.41 18.06 39.21
N GLU A 141 -49.07 17.03 39.92
CA GLU A 141 -47.75 16.41 39.87
C GLU A 141 -47.70 15.33 38.78
N ASN A 142 -46.67 15.38 37.92
CA ASN A 142 -46.50 14.41 36.85
C ASN A 142 -45.76 13.14 37.33
N VAL A 143 -46.32 12.48 38.35
CA VAL A 143 -45.72 11.28 38.96
C VAL A 143 -45.46 10.15 37.94
N GLN A 144 -46.45 9.90 37.05
CA GLN A 144 -46.31 8.85 36.06
C GLN A 144 -45.24 9.19 34.99
N GLY A 145 -45.21 10.47 34.55
CA GLY A 145 -44.21 10.92 33.59
C GLY A 145 -42.79 10.81 34.13
N GLU A 146 -42.57 11.26 35.37
CA GLU A 146 -41.30 11.16 36.04
C GLU A 146 -40.85 9.69 36.25
N TYR A 147 -41.79 8.81 36.62
CA TYR A 147 -41.51 7.38 36.71
C TYR A 147 -41.09 6.76 35.36
N ILE A 148 -41.76 7.13 34.27
CA ILE A 148 -41.42 6.65 32.92
C ILE A 148 -40.03 7.16 32.48
N LYS A 149 -39.74 8.45 32.74
CA LYS A 149 -38.42 9.05 32.44
C LYS A 149 -37.29 8.35 33.20
N SER A 150 -37.49 8.09 34.50
CA SER A 150 -36.53 7.39 35.35
C SER A 150 -36.29 5.96 34.86
N ASN A 151 -37.34 5.19 34.60
CA ASN A 151 -37.23 3.83 34.07
C ASN A 151 -36.54 3.81 32.71
N LEU A 152 -36.87 4.77 31.82
CA LEU A 152 -36.18 4.88 30.51
C LEU A 152 -34.69 5.10 30.69
N LYS A 153 -34.28 6.00 31.59
CA LYS A 153 -32.89 6.26 31.91
C LYS A 153 -32.17 4.98 32.36
N ASP A 154 -32.74 4.23 33.26
CA ASP A 154 -32.15 2.99 33.80
C ASP A 154 -32.03 1.90 32.71
N ILE A 155 -33.09 1.74 31.89
CA ILE A 155 -33.06 0.81 30.75
C ILE A 155 -31.94 1.18 29.76
N LEU A 156 -31.83 2.45 29.37
CA LEU A 156 -30.79 2.93 28.47
C LEU A 156 -29.39 2.70 29.04
N LEU A 157 -29.21 2.89 30.35
CA LEU A 157 -27.94 2.67 31.03
C LEU A 157 -27.54 1.17 31.02
N VAL A 158 -28.49 0.28 31.32
CA VAL A 158 -28.26 -1.17 31.25
C VAL A 158 -27.91 -1.62 29.84
N ILE A 159 -28.62 -1.13 28.81
CA ILE A 159 -28.34 -1.44 27.42
C ILE A 159 -26.94 -0.93 27.02
N LEU A 160 -26.54 0.25 27.47
CA LEU A 160 -25.20 0.80 27.22
C LEU A 160 -24.10 -0.09 27.81
N LEU A 161 -24.27 -0.54 29.06
CA LEU A 161 -23.30 -1.39 29.75
C LEU A 161 -23.18 -2.78 29.09
N VAL A 162 -24.30 -3.45 28.89
CA VAL A 162 -24.31 -4.79 28.26
C VAL A 162 -23.84 -4.72 26.82
N GLY A 163 -24.30 -3.73 26.07
CA GLY A 163 -23.90 -3.50 24.68
C GLY A 163 -22.38 -3.23 24.55
N SER A 164 -21.82 -2.40 25.43
CA SER A 164 -20.39 -2.11 25.43
C SER A 164 -19.54 -3.36 25.71
N MET A 165 -19.98 -4.22 26.62
CA MET A 165 -19.30 -5.48 26.95
C MET A 165 -19.34 -6.47 25.78
N LEU A 166 -20.49 -6.60 25.12
CA LEU A 166 -20.63 -7.45 23.93
C LEU A 166 -19.79 -6.96 22.75
N ILE A 167 -19.82 -5.65 22.47
CA ILE A 167 -19.01 -5.03 21.41
C ILE A 167 -17.54 -5.27 21.67
N PHE A 168 -17.06 -5.02 22.91
CA PHE A 168 -15.66 -5.28 23.27
C PHE A 168 -15.26 -6.74 23.05
N GLY A 169 -16.11 -7.69 23.48
CA GLY A 169 -15.87 -9.13 23.29
C GLY A 169 -15.75 -9.52 21.82
N LEU A 170 -16.69 -9.06 20.99
CA LEU A 170 -16.69 -9.31 19.54
C LEU A 170 -15.48 -8.71 18.86
N LEU A 171 -15.12 -7.46 19.16
CA LEU A 171 -13.94 -6.79 18.58
C LEU A 171 -12.64 -7.47 19.02
N TRP A 172 -12.55 -7.93 20.27
CA TRP A 172 -11.38 -8.64 20.77
C TRP A 172 -11.16 -9.99 20.08
N LEU A 173 -12.25 -10.73 19.80
CA LEU A 173 -12.21 -11.99 19.02
C LEU A 173 -11.78 -11.74 17.58
N ASN A 174 -12.40 -10.77 16.89
CA ASN A 174 -12.05 -10.43 15.52
C ASN A 174 -10.60 -9.93 15.38
N ALA A 175 -10.16 -9.06 16.30
CA ALA A 175 -8.78 -8.59 16.30
C ALA A 175 -7.75 -9.73 16.43
N ARG A 176 -8.12 -10.82 17.12
CA ARG A 176 -7.26 -12.01 17.23
C ARG A 176 -7.14 -12.77 15.90
N ILE A 177 -8.22 -12.87 15.14
CA ILE A 177 -8.26 -13.57 13.83
C ILE A 177 -7.41 -12.81 12.80
N ILE A 178 -7.47 -11.47 12.78
CA ILE A 178 -6.75 -10.64 11.82
C ILE A 178 -5.26 -10.52 12.18
N THR A 179 -4.93 -10.34 13.46
CA THR A 179 -3.54 -10.06 13.86
C THR A 179 -2.65 -11.30 13.99
N LYS A 180 -3.22 -12.49 14.21
CA LYS A 180 -2.43 -13.73 14.35
C LYS A 180 -1.63 -14.09 13.09
N PRO A 181 -2.19 -14.06 11.86
CA PRO A 181 -1.44 -14.31 10.64
C PRO A 181 -0.30 -13.32 10.42
N LEU A 182 -0.54 -12.02 10.70
CA LEU A 182 0.49 -10.98 10.62
C LEU A 182 1.67 -11.24 11.57
N GLN A 183 1.39 -11.64 12.81
CA GLN A 183 2.44 -11.97 13.77
C GLN A 183 3.26 -13.18 13.33
N GLN A 184 2.62 -14.20 12.77
CA GLN A 184 3.30 -15.37 12.22
C GLN A 184 4.18 -15.01 11.02
N MET A 185 3.70 -14.14 10.13
CA MET A 185 4.45 -13.62 8.99
C MET A 185 5.71 -12.87 9.46
N VAL A 186 5.56 -11.91 10.38
CA VAL A 186 6.69 -11.16 10.93
C VAL A 186 7.71 -12.08 11.62
N ALA A 187 7.24 -13.04 12.42
CA ALA A 187 8.13 -13.99 13.09
C ALA A 187 8.93 -14.85 12.10
N ARG A 188 8.31 -15.28 10.99
CA ARG A 188 9.02 -16.01 9.92
C ARG A 188 10.00 -15.13 9.18
N MET A 189 9.63 -13.89 8.83
CA MET A 189 10.55 -12.93 8.21
C MET A 189 11.81 -12.69 9.04
N GLN A 190 11.68 -12.56 10.37
CA GLN A 190 12.81 -12.39 11.28
C GLN A 190 13.77 -13.60 11.34
N GLN A 191 13.31 -14.78 10.96
CA GLN A 191 14.13 -16.00 10.93
C GLN A 191 14.96 -16.13 9.65
N ILE A 192 14.60 -15.40 8.58
CA ILE A 192 15.29 -15.47 7.29
C ILE A 192 16.65 -14.76 7.41
N LYS A 193 17.71 -15.54 7.22
CA LYS A 193 19.10 -15.06 7.16
C LYS A 193 19.63 -15.23 5.73
N ALA A 194 20.79 -14.65 5.44
CA ALA A 194 21.41 -14.77 4.12
C ALA A 194 21.65 -16.24 3.65
N LYS A 195 21.80 -17.18 4.57
CA LYS A 195 21.92 -18.61 4.26
C LYS A 195 20.57 -19.33 4.00
N ASP A 196 19.47 -18.69 4.38
CA ASP A 196 18.13 -19.26 4.40
C ASP A 196 17.20 -18.59 3.38
N LEU A 197 17.77 -17.96 2.32
CA LEU A 197 17.02 -17.23 1.28
C LEU A 197 16.02 -18.10 0.49
N HIS A 198 16.16 -19.44 0.56
CA HIS A 198 15.21 -20.38 -0.03
C HIS A 198 13.88 -20.49 0.73
N LEU A 199 13.83 -19.97 1.98
CA LEU A 199 12.61 -20.00 2.78
C LEU A 199 11.55 -19.08 2.18
N ARG A 200 10.31 -19.54 2.19
CA ARG A 200 9.14 -18.80 1.71
C ARG A 200 8.09 -18.70 2.82
N LEU A 201 7.30 -17.65 2.76
CA LEU A 201 6.09 -17.56 3.56
C LEU A 201 5.06 -18.54 3.00
N THR A 202 4.31 -19.19 3.89
CA THR A 202 3.27 -20.13 3.50
C THR A 202 2.17 -19.37 2.74
N GLU A 203 1.86 -19.82 1.55
CA GLU A 203 0.78 -19.27 0.74
C GLU A 203 -0.56 -19.38 1.50
N ARG A 204 -1.34 -18.31 1.38
CA ARG A 204 -2.67 -18.24 1.94
C ARG A 204 -3.69 -18.35 0.81
N LYS A 205 -4.65 -19.26 0.97
CA LYS A 205 -5.79 -19.39 0.05
C LYS A 205 -6.68 -18.16 0.18
N GLY A 206 -6.85 -17.42 -0.90
CA GLY A 206 -7.65 -16.21 -0.97
C GLY A 206 -6.96 -15.12 -1.79
N ASN A 207 -7.69 -14.04 -2.05
CA ASN A 207 -7.22 -12.89 -2.83
C ASN A 207 -7.25 -11.61 -1.99
N ASP A 208 -7.10 -11.76 -0.65
CA ASP A 208 -7.05 -10.64 0.27
C ASP A 208 -5.66 -9.95 0.24
N GLU A 209 -5.56 -8.78 0.82
CA GLU A 209 -4.35 -7.95 0.85
C GLU A 209 -3.18 -8.69 1.54
N LEU A 210 -3.51 -9.59 2.46
CA LEU A 210 -2.49 -10.39 3.15
C LEU A 210 -1.92 -11.46 2.22
N ALA A 211 -2.74 -12.13 1.41
CA ALA A 211 -2.28 -13.10 0.42
C ALA A 211 -1.42 -12.42 -0.65
N GLN A 212 -1.82 -11.23 -1.13
CA GLN A 212 -1.02 -10.44 -2.06
C GLN A 212 0.34 -10.06 -1.46
N THR A 213 0.37 -9.60 -0.20
CA THR A 213 1.62 -9.26 0.49
C THR A 213 2.56 -10.46 0.61
N ILE A 214 2.02 -11.65 0.90
CA ILE A 214 2.81 -12.89 0.94
C ILE A 214 3.41 -13.20 -0.43
N ASN A 215 2.63 -13.07 -1.50
CA ASN A 215 3.10 -13.31 -2.87
C ASN A 215 4.21 -12.34 -3.27
N TYR A 216 4.03 -11.03 -3.04
CA TYR A 216 5.08 -10.04 -3.33
C TYR A 216 6.35 -10.28 -2.52
N PHE A 217 6.21 -10.63 -1.24
CA PHE A 217 7.36 -11.01 -0.43
C PHE A 217 8.10 -12.23 -0.99
N ASN A 218 7.38 -13.29 -1.35
CA ASN A 218 7.98 -14.50 -1.92
C ASN A 218 8.67 -14.23 -3.25
N GLN A 219 8.10 -13.39 -4.13
CA GLN A 219 8.73 -12.94 -5.38
C GLN A 219 9.99 -12.11 -5.12
N MET A 220 9.97 -11.23 -4.12
CA MET A 220 11.17 -10.48 -3.72
C MET A 220 12.28 -11.42 -3.22
N MET A 221 11.92 -12.41 -2.40
CA MET A 221 12.85 -13.42 -1.90
C MET A 221 13.44 -14.27 -3.02
N GLU A 222 12.66 -14.63 -4.03
CA GLU A 222 13.14 -15.35 -5.20
C GLU A 222 14.19 -14.54 -5.98
N ARG A 223 13.90 -13.26 -6.23
CA ARG A 223 14.88 -12.36 -6.89
C ARG A 223 16.17 -12.21 -6.07
N LEU A 224 16.06 -12.08 -4.75
CA LEU A 224 17.22 -12.01 -3.85
C LEU A 224 18.03 -13.31 -3.86
N GLU A 225 17.38 -14.46 -3.83
CA GLU A 225 18.04 -15.78 -3.89
C GLU A 225 18.80 -15.96 -5.18
N ILE A 226 18.19 -15.64 -6.33
CA ILE A 226 18.83 -15.69 -7.65
C ILE A 226 20.06 -14.77 -7.68
N SER A 227 19.91 -13.52 -7.23
CA SER A 227 20.99 -12.54 -7.19
C SER A 227 22.14 -13.00 -6.28
N PHE A 228 21.82 -13.47 -5.08
CA PHE A 228 22.83 -13.95 -4.12
C PHE A 228 23.58 -15.19 -4.62
N ASN A 229 22.87 -16.14 -5.22
CA ASN A 229 23.49 -17.34 -5.81
C ASN A 229 24.39 -16.97 -7.01
N SER A 230 23.93 -16.04 -7.84
CA SER A 230 24.75 -15.52 -8.94
C SER A 230 26.04 -14.86 -8.42
N GLN A 231 25.93 -14.01 -7.39
CA GLN A 231 27.10 -13.36 -6.77
C GLN A 231 28.06 -14.38 -6.14
N LYS A 232 27.53 -15.39 -5.43
CA LYS A 232 28.33 -16.47 -4.84
C LYS A 232 29.10 -17.25 -5.91
N THR A 233 28.42 -17.63 -7.00
CA THR A 233 29.04 -18.32 -8.14
C THR A 233 30.10 -17.45 -8.80
N PHE A 234 29.83 -16.17 -8.99
CA PHE A 234 30.79 -15.20 -9.52
C PHE A 234 32.06 -15.15 -8.68
N ILE A 235 31.96 -14.99 -7.36
CA ILE A 235 33.13 -14.92 -6.45
C ILE A 235 33.94 -16.23 -6.50
N ALA A 236 33.25 -17.38 -6.49
CA ALA A 236 33.87 -18.68 -6.55
C ALA A 236 34.68 -18.86 -7.87
N ASN A 237 34.05 -18.55 -9.01
CA ASN A 237 34.66 -18.67 -10.32
C ASN A 237 35.81 -17.67 -10.49
N ALA A 238 35.66 -16.42 -10.08
CA ALA A 238 36.72 -15.42 -10.10
C ALA A 238 37.94 -15.87 -9.30
N SER A 239 37.71 -16.44 -8.09
CA SER A 239 38.78 -16.97 -7.25
C SER A 239 39.54 -18.14 -7.92
N HIS A 240 38.82 -19.02 -8.60
CA HIS A 240 39.42 -20.12 -9.33
C HIS A 240 40.24 -19.63 -10.56
N GLU A 241 39.66 -18.74 -11.36
CA GLU A 241 40.32 -18.21 -12.56
C GLU A 241 41.53 -17.31 -12.22
N LEU A 242 41.57 -16.64 -11.08
CA LEU A 242 42.75 -15.91 -10.59
C LEU A 242 43.82 -16.85 -10.04
N ARG A 243 43.43 -17.94 -9.36
CA ARG A 243 44.40 -18.89 -8.79
C ARG A 243 45.19 -19.65 -9.85
N ASN A 244 44.54 -19.98 -10.97
CA ASN A 244 45.14 -20.78 -12.03
C ASN A 244 46.46 -20.13 -12.61
N PRO A 245 46.45 -18.89 -13.13
CA PRO A 245 47.67 -18.24 -13.62
C PRO A 245 48.69 -18.02 -12.51
N LEU A 246 48.29 -17.70 -11.30
CA LEU A 246 49.20 -17.57 -10.16
C LEU A 246 49.94 -18.87 -9.85
N THR A 247 49.25 -20.00 -9.88
CA THR A 247 49.83 -21.31 -9.66
C THR A 247 50.81 -21.66 -10.80
N ALA A 248 50.47 -21.31 -12.05
CA ALA A 248 51.34 -21.50 -13.19
C ALA A 248 52.64 -20.67 -13.08
N ILE A 249 52.51 -19.38 -12.69
CA ILE A 249 53.67 -18.50 -12.46
C ILE A 249 54.56 -19.04 -11.36
N MET A 250 53.96 -19.43 -10.21
CA MET A 250 54.70 -20.01 -9.08
C MET A 250 55.44 -21.28 -9.48
N GLY A 251 54.77 -22.19 -10.19
CA GLY A 251 55.36 -23.43 -10.65
C GLY A 251 56.54 -23.21 -11.63
N GLU A 252 56.40 -22.25 -12.57
CA GLU A 252 57.49 -21.89 -13.48
C GLU A 252 58.66 -21.28 -12.71
N CYS A 253 58.42 -20.43 -11.72
CA CYS A 253 59.47 -19.86 -10.86
C CYS A 253 60.17 -20.94 -10.00
N GLU A 254 59.42 -21.91 -9.47
CA GLU A 254 59.99 -23.05 -8.73
C GLU A 254 60.90 -23.91 -9.62
N VAL A 255 60.44 -24.23 -10.83
CA VAL A 255 61.20 -24.99 -11.81
C VAL A 255 62.52 -24.28 -12.17
N MET A 256 62.48 -22.94 -12.34
CA MET A 256 63.69 -22.16 -12.61
C MET A 256 64.70 -22.16 -11.44
N GLN A 257 64.25 -22.44 -10.21
CA GLN A 257 65.13 -22.53 -9.03
C GLN A 257 65.70 -23.93 -8.79
N LEU A 258 65.05 -24.99 -9.32
CA LEU A 258 65.43 -26.39 -9.03
C LEU A 258 66.56 -26.93 -9.88
N LYS A 259 66.81 -26.34 -11.02
CA LYS A 259 67.93 -26.76 -11.94
C LYS A 259 68.55 -25.56 -12.63
N GLU A 260 69.80 -25.73 -13.05
CA GLU A 260 70.43 -24.77 -13.92
C GLU A 260 69.88 -24.83 -15.34
N PHE A 261 69.44 -23.70 -15.85
CA PHE A 261 68.94 -23.50 -17.21
C PHE A 261 69.97 -22.85 -18.11
N THR A 262 69.91 -23.15 -19.40
CA THR A 262 70.60 -22.34 -20.42
C THR A 262 69.96 -20.97 -20.54
N SER A 263 70.70 -19.99 -21.08
CA SER A 263 70.21 -18.63 -21.31
C SER A 263 68.87 -18.60 -22.09
N ASP A 264 68.73 -19.51 -23.07
CA ASP A 264 67.50 -19.57 -23.90
C ASP A 264 66.31 -20.21 -23.17
N GLU A 265 66.56 -21.23 -22.34
CA GLU A 265 65.52 -21.80 -21.47
C GLU A 265 64.98 -20.80 -20.43
N TYR A 266 65.89 -19.96 -19.86
CA TYR A 266 65.43 -18.87 -18.96
C TYR A 266 64.57 -17.87 -19.71
N LYS A 267 64.92 -17.47 -20.93
CA LYS A 267 64.15 -16.56 -21.78
C LYS A 267 62.76 -17.15 -22.08
N GLU A 268 62.64 -18.46 -22.34
CA GLU A 268 61.35 -19.11 -22.56
C GLU A 268 60.53 -19.18 -21.32
N SER A 269 61.07 -19.49 -20.14
CA SER A 269 60.41 -19.50 -18.88
C SER A 269 59.89 -18.10 -18.49
N ILE A 270 60.71 -17.05 -18.69
CA ILE A 270 60.31 -15.65 -18.49
C ILE A 270 59.13 -15.29 -19.40
N LYS A 271 59.17 -15.67 -20.69
CA LYS A 271 58.04 -15.44 -21.61
C LYS A 271 56.76 -16.14 -21.18
N ARG A 272 56.87 -17.35 -20.61
CA ARG A 272 55.69 -18.05 -20.04
C ARG A 272 55.13 -17.31 -18.83
N VAL A 273 55.99 -16.83 -17.93
CA VAL A 273 55.60 -16.01 -16.78
C VAL A 273 54.96 -14.70 -17.24
N GLU A 274 55.59 -13.98 -18.17
CA GLU A 274 55.05 -12.73 -18.74
C GLU A 274 53.67 -12.96 -19.37
N TYR A 275 53.48 -14.02 -20.11
CA TYR A 275 52.23 -14.41 -20.69
C TYR A 275 51.12 -14.62 -19.63
N GLU A 276 51.40 -15.34 -18.52
CA GLU A 276 50.43 -15.56 -17.47
C GLU A 276 50.13 -14.27 -16.68
N ILE A 277 51.09 -13.34 -16.55
CA ILE A 277 50.86 -12.01 -15.97
C ILE A 277 49.92 -11.16 -16.85
N GLU A 278 50.13 -11.15 -18.17
CA GLU A 278 49.24 -10.44 -19.12
C GLU A 278 47.80 -11.00 -19.07
N ARG A 279 47.69 -12.33 -18.99
CA ARG A 279 46.43 -13.02 -18.85
C ARG A 279 45.72 -12.63 -17.54
N LEU A 280 46.44 -12.58 -16.42
CA LEU A 280 45.94 -12.15 -15.12
C LEU A 280 45.45 -10.69 -15.16
N ASN A 281 46.23 -9.81 -15.75
CA ASN A 281 45.86 -8.40 -15.89
C ASN A 281 44.57 -8.22 -16.71
N THR A 282 44.45 -8.94 -17.83
CA THR A 282 43.25 -8.94 -18.66
C THR A 282 42.03 -9.43 -17.87
N LEU A 283 42.18 -10.48 -17.05
CA LEU A 283 41.12 -11.00 -16.20
C LEU A 283 40.70 -9.98 -15.15
N VAL A 284 41.67 -9.36 -14.45
CA VAL A 284 41.40 -8.34 -13.43
C VAL A 284 40.66 -7.14 -14.03
N ASN A 285 41.10 -6.65 -15.19
CA ASN A 285 40.45 -5.54 -15.89
C ASN A 285 39.02 -5.90 -16.29
N SER A 286 38.77 -7.11 -16.78
CA SER A 286 37.42 -7.58 -17.15
C SER A 286 36.51 -7.69 -15.91
N LEU A 287 37.00 -8.15 -14.77
CA LEU A 287 36.29 -8.20 -13.51
C LEU A 287 35.96 -6.81 -12.99
N PHE A 288 36.89 -5.86 -13.10
CA PHE A 288 36.70 -4.48 -12.69
C PHE A 288 35.61 -3.80 -13.54
N GLN A 289 35.67 -3.95 -14.87
CA GLN A 289 34.63 -3.45 -15.79
C GLN A 289 33.24 -4.04 -15.48
N LEU A 290 33.18 -5.34 -15.17
CA LEU A 290 31.93 -5.99 -14.81
C LEU A 290 31.38 -5.43 -13.49
N ALA A 291 32.21 -5.15 -12.49
CA ALA A 291 31.81 -4.54 -11.23
C ALA A 291 31.35 -3.08 -11.41
N GLN A 292 32.06 -2.31 -12.27
CA GLN A 292 31.63 -0.94 -12.59
C GLN A 292 30.26 -0.90 -13.27
N THR A 293 29.95 -1.81 -14.18
CA THR A 293 28.64 -1.85 -14.84
C THR A 293 27.49 -2.07 -13.86
N ASP A 294 27.74 -2.59 -12.65
CA ASP A 294 26.73 -2.70 -11.59
C ASP A 294 26.52 -1.40 -10.80
N LEU A 295 27.52 -0.51 -10.78
CA LEU A 295 27.53 0.73 -9.99
C LEU A 295 27.16 1.98 -10.81
N ASP A 296 27.54 2.03 -12.09
CA ASP A 296 27.46 3.24 -12.94
C ASP A 296 26.13 3.39 -13.71
N ILE A 297 25.09 2.64 -13.36
CA ILE A 297 23.75 2.78 -13.99
C ILE A 297 23.06 4.09 -13.57
N SER A 298 23.56 4.81 -12.57
CA SER A 298 23.04 6.10 -12.15
C SER A 298 23.78 7.25 -12.81
N GLU A 299 23.22 7.78 -13.89
CA GLU A 299 23.30 9.17 -14.40
C GLU A 299 24.69 9.82 -14.67
N SER A 300 25.82 9.23 -14.28
CA SER A 300 27.13 9.84 -14.46
C SER A 300 27.86 9.23 -15.66
N GLY A 301 27.84 9.94 -16.79
CA GLY A 301 28.65 9.61 -17.96
C GLY A 301 27.92 9.00 -19.16
N THR A 302 26.60 9.09 -19.22
CA THR A 302 25.83 8.80 -20.44
C THR A 302 25.77 10.05 -21.32
N GLU A 303 25.99 9.89 -22.60
CA GLU A 303 25.92 10.93 -23.62
C GLU A 303 25.16 10.42 -24.85
N GLU A 304 24.71 11.33 -25.70
CA GLU A 304 24.12 10.97 -26.98
C GLU A 304 25.25 10.60 -27.96
N LEU A 305 25.27 9.36 -28.41
CA LEU A 305 26.29 8.78 -29.24
C LEU A 305 25.72 8.39 -30.61
N ASN A 306 26.47 8.71 -31.68
CA ASN A 306 26.21 8.13 -32.99
C ASN A 306 26.81 6.73 -33.08
N ILE A 307 25.99 5.69 -33.14
CA ILE A 307 26.46 4.30 -33.16
C ILE A 307 27.41 4.03 -34.33
N SER A 308 27.16 4.62 -35.50
CA SER A 308 28.02 4.42 -36.67
C SER A 308 29.45 4.90 -36.42
N ASP A 309 29.60 6.04 -35.75
CA ASP A 309 30.93 6.60 -35.44
C ASP A 309 31.66 5.75 -34.40
N GLU A 310 30.94 5.27 -33.35
CA GLU A 310 31.52 4.41 -32.32
C GLU A 310 31.92 3.02 -32.85
N LEU A 311 31.13 2.46 -33.77
CA LEU A 311 31.45 1.21 -34.45
C LEU A 311 32.69 1.37 -35.33
N GLN A 312 32.75 2.46 -36.11
CA GLN A 312 33.94 2.76 -36.94
C GLN A 312 35.19 2.97 -36.08
N ALA A 313 35.09 3.65 -34.94
CA ALA A 313 36.21 3.82 -34.00
C ALA A 313 36.66 2.46 -33.43
N THR A 314 35.73 1.56 -33.13
CA THR A 314 36.03 0.21 -32.65
C THR A 314 36.72 -0.62 -33.75
N ILE A 315 36.26 -0.56 -34.99
CA ILE A 315 36.88 -1.26 -36.11
C ILE A 315 38.31 -0.73 -36.39
N ASN A 316 38.51 0.59 -36.34
CA ASN A 316 39.80 1.21 -36.48
C ASN A 316 40.82 0.73 -35.41
N TYR A 317 40.36 0.45 -34.18
CA TYR A 317 41.21 -0.18 -33.15
C TYR A 317 41.75 -1.54 -33.63
N PHE A 318 40.93 -2.37 -34.29
CA PHE A 318 41.33 -3.69 -34.77
C PHE A 318 42.29 -3.63 -35.96
N GLU A 319 42.29 -2.56 -36.77
CA GLU A 319 43.26 -2.35 -37.84
C GLU A 319 44.71 -2.20 -37.33
N HIS A 320 44.88 -1.82 -36.04
CA HIS A 320 46.19 -1.74 -35.38
C HIS A 320 46.51 -2.96 -34.51
N SER A 321 45.63 -3.99 -34.54
CA SER A 321 45.78 -5.23 -33.76
C SER A 321 46.34 -6.40 -34.61
N LYS A 322 46.50 -7.55 -33.97
CA LYS A 322 46.83 -8.82 -34.63
C LYS A 322 45.79 -9.29 -35.66
N TYR A 323 44.62 -8.66 -35.72
CA TYR A 323 43.54 -8.99 -36.64
C TYR A 323 43.44 -8.05 -37.84
N LYS A 324 44.48 -7.27 -38.07
CA LYS A 324 44.55 -6.33 -39.21
C LYS A 324 44.17 -6.99 -40.54
N GLY A 325 43.23 -6.32 -41.28
CA GLY A 325 42.76 -6.77 -42.58
C GLY A 325 41.81 -7.98 -42.54
N ARG A 326 41.37 -8.40 -41.36
CA ARG A 326 40.41 -9.53 -41.19
C ARG A 326 38.97 -9.12 -41.07
N ILE A 327 38.69 -7.84 -40.96
CA ILE A 327 37.33 -7.32 -40.75
C ILE A 327 36.86 -6.63 -42.03
N SER A 328 35.75 -7.09 -42.59
CA SER A 328 35.01 -6.38 -43.64
C SER A 328 33.85 -5.64 -43.01
N PHE A 329 33.69 -4.38 -43.35
CA PHE A 329 32.67 -3.53 -42.74
C PHE A 329 31.84 -2.84 -43.81
N GLU A 330 30.53 -2.99 -43.72
CA GLU A 330 29.54 -2.31 -44.55
C GLU A 330 28.50 -1.63 -43.64
N GLN A 331 28.18 -0.36 -43.94
CA GLN A 331 27.21 0.40 -43.16
C GLN A 331 26.33 1.27 -44.06
N ASP A 332 25.10 1.47 -43.61
CA ASP A 332 24.20 2.50 -44.11
C ASP A 332 24.70 3.89 -43.67
N LYS A 333 24.57 4.88 -44.58
CA LYS A 333 25.00 6.27 -44.28
C LYS A 333 24.07 7.03 -43.32
N ALA A 334 22.98 6.43 -42.83
CA ALA A 334 22.02 7.08 -41.97
C ALA A 334 22.52 7.10 -40.51
N PRO A 335 22.66 8.27 -39.87
CA PRO A 335 23.06 8.34 -38.47
C PRO A 335 21.96 7.75 -37.58
N TYR A 336 22.37 7.03 -36.56
CA TYR A 336 21.46 6.55 -35.50
C TYR A 336 22.10 6.86 -34.13
N HIS A 337 21.30 7.57 -33.29
CA HIS A 337 21.77 8.05 -31.98
C HIS A 337 21.17 7.23 -30.86
N ILE A 338 22.01 6.92 -29.87
CA ILE A 338 21.59 6.27 -28.62
C ILE A 338 22.15 7.05 -27.43
N ILE A 339 21.50 6.89 -26.29
CA ILE A 339 22.03 7.38 -25.01
C ILE A 339 22.78 6.24 -24.35
N SER A 340 24.12 6.38 -24.24
CA SER A 340 24.96 5.34 -23.64
C SER A 340 26.28 5.92 -23.10
N ASN A 341 26.98 5.13 -22.32
CA ASN A 341 28.36 5.46 -21.95
C ASN A 341 29.30 5.03 -23.06
N LYS A 342 30.04 6.00 -23.62
CA LYS A 342 30.95 5.79 -24.75
C LYS A 342 31.97 4.69 -24.49
N HIS A 343 32.63 4.70 -23.32
CA HIS A 343 33.66 3.72 -22.98
C HIS A 343 33.07 2.31 -22.86
N LEU A 344 31.92 2.17 -22.19
CA LEU A 344 31.27 0.87 -22.05
C LEU A 344 30.78 0.33 -23.38
N LEU A 345 30.21 1.17 -24.24
CA LEU A 345 29.78 0.76 -25.57
C LEU A 345 30.96 0.24 -26.41
N PHE A 346 32.07 0.96 -26.39
CA PHE A 346 33.33 0.52 -27.05
C PHE A 346 33.77 -0.85 -26.53
N VAL A 347 33.79 -1.06 -25.20
CA VAL A 347 34.16 -2.34 -24.57
C VAL A 347 33.22 -3.47 -25.02
N ALA A 348 31.90 -3.21 -25.13
CA ALA A 348 30.92 -4.21 -25.55
C ALA A 348 31.18 -4.63 -27.03
N LEU A 349 31.28 -3.65 -27.92
CA LEU A 349 31.54 -3.90 -29.34
C LEU A 349 32.89 -4.61 -29.53
N GLN A 350 33.93 -4.16 -28.81
CA GLN A 350 35.27 -4.79 -28.86
C GLN A 350 35.19 -6.26 -28.43
N ASN A 351 34.50 -6.62 -27.37
CA ASN A 351 34.37 -8.01 -26.92
C ASN A 351 33.63 -8.90 -27.94
N ILE A 352 32.62 -8.38 -28.62
CA ILE A 352 31.92 -9.15 -29.66
C ILE A 352 32.82 -9.37 -30.89
N ILE A 353 33.46 -8.31 -31.35
CA ILE A 353 34.35 -8.38 -32.53
C ILE A 353 35.61 -9.24 -32.24
N ASP A 354 36.22 -9.10 -31.04
CA ASP A 354 37.35 -9.95 -30.64
C ASP A 354 36.96 -11.43 -30.61
N ASN A 355 35.77 -11.76 -30.09
CA ASN A 355 35.24 -13.13 -30.09
C ASN A 355 35.10 -13.66 -31.52
N ALA A 356 34.49 -12.90 -32.45
CA ALA A 356 34.34 -13.30 -33.83
C ALA A 356 35.69 -13.54 -34.52
N CYS A 357 36.66 -12.64 -34.31
CA CYS A 357 38.00 -12.80 -34.84
C CYS A 357 38.78 -13.95 -34.23
N LYS A 358 38.56 -14.24 -32.96
CA LYS A 358 39.28 -15.26 -32.20
C LYS A 358 38.81 -16.67 -32.51
N TYR A 359 37.50 -16.87 -32.68
CA TYR A 359 36.89 -18.18 -32.91
C TYR A 359 36.76 -18.55 -34.40
N SER A 360 37.17 -17.65 -35.30
CA SER A 360 37.20 -17.88 -36.76
C SER A 360 38.57 -17.58 -37.30
N ASP A 361 39.05 -18.38 -38.21
CA ASP A 361 40.27 -18.09 -39.02
C ASP A 361 39.92 -17.34 -40.31
N ASN A 362 38.64 -17.27 -40.66
CA ASN A 362 38.14 -16.55 -41.83
C ASN A 362 37.91 -15.06 -41.53
N PRO A 363 37.75 -14.22 -42.55
CA PRO A 363 37.31 -12.83 -42.35
C PRO A 363 35.98 -12.74 -41.61
N VAL A 364 35.88 -11.73 -40.74
CA VAL A 364 34.65 -11.37 -40.01
C VAL A 364 33.94 -10.27 -40.76
N GLU A 365 32.65 -10.45 -41.02
CA GLU A 365 31.84 -9.49 -41.70
C GLU A 365 31.00 -8.72 -40.68
N ILE A 366 31.01 -7.40 -40.76
CA ILE A 366 30.20 -6.52 -39.89
C ILE A 366 29.30 -5.69 -40.79
N LEU A 367 27.97 -5.82 -40.53
CA LEU A 367 26.94 -5.10 -41.26
C LEU A 367 26.20 -4.20 -40.25
N ALA A 368 26.03 -2.92 -40.60
CA ALA A 368 25.31 -1.97 -39.77
C ALA A 368 24.25 -1.26 -40.62
N HIS A 369 22.99 -1.46 -40.31
CA HIS A 369 21.87 -0.92 -41.09
C HIS A 369 20.72 -0.49 -40.25
N LYS A 370 19.94 0.48 -40.78
CA LYS A 370 18.69 0.94 -40.16
C LYS A 370 17.60 -0.07 -40.47
N THR A 371 16.82 -0.46 -39.43
CA THR A 371 15.62 -1.27 -39.55
C THR A 371 14.36 -0.40 -39.55
N ILE A 372 13.20 -1.00 -39.72
CA ILE A 372 11.91 -0.27 -39.67
C ILE A 372 11.68 0.35 -38.30
N SER A 373 12.14 -0.31 -37.23
CA SER A 373 11.89 0.09 -35.83
C SER A 373 13.12 0.65 -35.13
N GLY A 374 14.32 0.62 -35.76
CA GLY A 374 15.53 1.06 -35.06
C GLY A 374 16.80 0.86 -35.86
N PHE A 375 17.83 0.32 -35.23
CA PHE A 375 19.15 0.10 -35.82
C PHE A 375 19.70 -1.29 -35.46
N GLN A 376 20.38 -1.94 -36.39
CA GLN A 376 20.93 -3.27 -36.19
C GLN A 376 22.42 -3.30 -36.59
N ILE A 377 23.25 -3.87 -35.71
CA ILE A 377 24.62 -4.30 -36.04
C ILE A 377 24.62 -5.81 -36.06
N THR A 378 25.15 -6.38 -37.15
CA THR A 378 25.29 -7.82 -37.30
C THR A 378 26.78 -8.16 -37.48
N VAL A 379 27.32 -9.01 -36.60
CA VAL A 379 28.67 -9.51 -36.68
C VAL A 379 28.63 -10.99 -37.05
N ILE A 380 29.24 -11.34 -38.19
CA ILE A 380 29.18 -12.68 -38.79
C ILE A 380 30.59 -13.27 -38.84
N ASP A 381 30.76 -14.40 -38.23
CA ASP A 381 31.98 -15.22 -38.34
C ASP A 381 31.69 -16.58 -38.97
N LYS A 382 32.71 -17.18 -39.61
CA LYS A 382 32.68 -18.53 -40.16
C LYS A 382 33.61 -19.44 -39.34
N GLY A 383 33.47 -19.37 -38.02
CA GLY A 383 34.33 -20.09 -37.08
C GLY A 383 33.73 -21.41 -36.59
N ILE A 384 34.15 -21.80 -35.38
CA ILE A 384 33.75 -23.08 -34.75
C ILE A 384 32.28 -23.17 -34.38
N GLY A 385 31.55 -22.03 -34.39
CA GLY A 385 30.15 -21.97 -33.96
C GLY A 385 29.92 -22.34 -32.49
N ILE A 386 28.65 -22.38 -32.09
CA ILE A 386 28.20 -22.67 -30.72
C ILE A 386 27.27 -23.87 -30.76
N PRO A 387 27.52 -24.92 -29.96
CA PRO A 387 26.58 -26.06 -29.84
C PRO A 387 25.20 -25.61 -29.38
N LEU A 388 24.15 -26.15 -29.99
CA LEU A 388 22.75 -25.74 -29.72
C LEU A 388 22.37 -25.81 -28.24
N SER A 389 22.85 -26.84 -27.53
CA SER A 389 22.58 -27.07 -26.10
C SER A 389 23.25 -26.04 -25.14
N GLU A 390 24.10 -25.19 -25.68
CA GLU A 390 24.90 -24.24 -24.90
C GLU A 390 24.59 -22.79 -25.20
N LYS A 391 23.75 -22.48 -26.19
CA LYS A 391 23.38 -21.12 -26.59
C LYS A 391 22.87 -20.25 -25.43
N ASP A 392 22.05 -20.80 -24.57
CA ASP A 392 21.50 -20.05 -23.43
C ASP A 392 22.53 -19.80 -22.32
N LYS A 393 23.61 -20.57 -22.30
CA LYS A 393 24.63 -20.55 -21.25
C LYS A 393 25.80 -19.59 -21.54
N ILE A 394 26.02 -19.23 -22.81
CA ILE A 394 27.18 -18.42 -23.22
C ILE A 394 27.15 -17.00 -22.65
N PHE A 395 26.02 -16.52 -22.21
CA PHE A 395 25.88 -15.24 -21.51
C PHE A 395 26.19 -15.31 -20.02
N ASN A 396 26.35 -16.54 -19.47
CA ASN A 396 26.75 -16.69 -18.07
C ASN A 396 28.23 -16.34 -17.91
N THR A 397 28.56 -15.53 -16.91
CA THR A 397 29.91 -15.13 -16.59
C THR A 397 30.78 -16.36 -16.28
N PHE A 398 31.99 -16.43 -16.85
CA PHE A 398 32.94 -17.56 -16.78
C PHE A 398 32.51 -18.81 -17.55
N TYR A 399 31.39 -18.79 -18.25
CA TYR A 399 30.98 -19.92 -19.06
C TYR A 399 31.81 -19.96 -20.37
N ARG A 400 32.22 -21.15 -20.75
CA ARG A 400 32.92 -21.44 -22.00
C ARG A 400 32.32 -22.68 -22.63
N ALA A 401 31.96 -22.58 -23.92
CA ALA A 401 31.44 -23.71 -24.65
C ALA A 401 32.50 -24.82 -24.77
N ARG A 402 32.09 -26.07 -24.78
CA ARG A 402 33.00 -27.25 -24.79
C ARG A 402 33.95 -27.28 -25.99
N ASN A 403 33.55 -26.72 -27.11
CA ASN A 403 34.40 -26.65 -28.30
C ASN A 403 35.45 -25.52 -28.28
N THR A 404 35.55 -24.73 -27.19
CA THR A 404 36.45 -23.59 -27.03
C THR A 404 37.72 -23.90 -26.23
N HIS A 405 38.00 -25.16 -25.88
CA HIS A 405 39.14 -25.52 -25.03
C HIS A 405 40.51 -25.05 -25.58
N ASN A 406 40.69 -25.06 -26.89
CA ASN A 406 41.92 -24.64 -27.55
C ASN A 406 42.04 -23.12 -27.70
N TYR A 407 41.01 -22.36 -27.37
CA TYR A 407 41.00 -20.91 -27.49
C TYR A 407 41.19 -20.28 -26.13
N LYS A 408 41.95 -19.17 -26.05
CA LYS A 408 42.23 -18.46 -24.79
C LYS A 408 41.05 -17.61 -24.35
N GLY A 409 40.83 -17.46 -23.05
CA GLY A 409 39.86 -16.51 -22.49
C GLY A 409 39.16 -17.00 -21.24
N ALA A 410 38.73 -16.07 -20.41
CA ALA A 410 38.10 -16.32 -19.09
C ALA A 410 36.59 -16.52 -19.13
N GLY A 411 35.93 -16.40 -20.29
CA GLY A 411 34.46 -16.51 -20.39
C GLY A 411 33.71 -15.32 -19.83
N ILE A 412 34.33 -14.13 -19.76
CA ILE A 412 33.70 -12.90 -19.22
C ILE A 412 33.25 -11.97 -20.35
N GLY A 413 33.95 -11.92 -21.49
CA GLY A 413 33.73 -10.89 -22.51
C GLY A 413 32.33 -10.84 -23.08
N LEU A 414 31.70 -11.99 -23.42
CA LEU A 414 30.36 -12.00 -23.99
C LEU A 414 29.28 -11.67 -22.95
N SER A 415 29.43 -12.11 -21.70
CA SER A 415 28.54 -11.75 -20.62
C SER A 415 28.60 -10.26 -20.27
N LEU A 416 29.79 -9.67 -20.30
CA LEU A 416 30.01 -8.24 -20.13
C LEU A 416 29.36 -7.44 -21.27
N ALA A 417 29.62 -7.84 -22.53
CA ALA A 417 29.02 -7.19 -23.70
C ALA A 417 27.48 -7.24 -23.65
N HIS A 418 26.89 -8.40 -23.33
CA HIS A 418 25.44 -8.55 -23.19
C HIS A 418 24.89 -7.61 -22.12
N LYS A 419 25.55 -7.50 -20.96
CA LYS A 419 25.10 -6.62 -19.87
C LYS A 419 25.15 -5.15 -20.29
N ILE A 420 26.24 -4.71 -20.87
CA ILE A 420 26.43 -3.31 -21.34
C ILE A 420 25.39 -2.95 -22.40
N LEU A 421 25.21 -3.80 -23.40
CA LEU A 421 24.27 -3.55 -24.51
C LEU A 421 22.83 -3.51 -24.03
N LYS A 422 22.46 -4.38 -23.12
CA LYS A 422 21.14 -4.33 -22.48
C LYS A 422 20.90 -3.01 -21.72
N LEU A 423 21.93 -2.45 -21.08
CA LEU A 423 21.86 -1.14 -20.43
C LEU A 423 21.73 0.02 -21.42
N SER A 424 22.28 -0.12 -22.63
CA SER A 424 22.11 0.87 -23.71
C SER A 424 20.80 0.68 -24.52
N GLY A 425 19.89 -0.18 -24.03
CA GLY A 425 18.60 -0.43 -24.68
C GLY A 425 18.66 -1.39 -25.87
N ALA A 426 19.78 -2.12 -26.06
CA ALA A 426 19.92 -3.09 -27.14
C ALA A 426 19.54 -4.50 -26.71
N GLU A 427 18.99 -5.28 -27.65
CA GLU A 427 18.80 -6.72 -27.54
C GLU A 427 19.87 -7.45 -28.36
N ILE A 428 20.44 -8.55 -27.81
CA ILE A 428 21.38 -9.41 -28.52
C ILE A 428 20.68 -10.69 -28.94
N GLN A 429 20.75 -10.97 -30.23
CA GLN A 429 20.24 -12.22 -30.84
C GLN A 429 21.42 -13.02 -31.41
N ILE A 430 21.43 -14.35 -31.21
CA ILE A 430 22.50 -15.22 -31.68
C ILE A 430 21.96 -16.35 -32.54
N ALA A 431 22.39 -16.39 -33.78
CA ALA A 431 22.24 -17.52 -34.69
C ALA A 431 23.60 -18.21 -34.88
N SER A 432 23.69 -19.46 -34.48
CA SER A 432 24.96 -20.21 -34.57
C SER A 432 24.72 -21.70 -34.77
N GLU A 433 25.62 -22.33 -35.56
CA GLU A 433 25.63 -23.78 -35.75
C GLU A 433 27.10 -24.27 -35.64
N GLU A 434 27.29 -25.36 -34.91
CA GLU A 434 28.61 -25.94 -34.66
C GLU A 434 29.34 -26.23 -35.99
N ASN A 435 30.59 -25.76 -36.14
CA ASN A 435 31.44 -25.80 -37.34
C ASN A 435 30.92 -25.03 -38.56
N LYS A 436 29.94 -24.15 -38.42
CA LYS A 436 29.48 -23.26 -39.52
C LYS A 436 29.69 -21.78 -39.24
N GLY A 437 29.87 -21.44 -37.95
CA GLY A 437 30.12 -20.06 -37.53
C GLY A 437 29.00 -19.50 -36.68
N THR A 438 29.10 -18.20 -36.33
CA THR A 438 28.16 -17.49 -35.48
C THR A 438 27.79 -16.14 -36.09
N THR A 439 26.54 -15.81 -36.00
CA THR A 439 26.01 -14.48 -36.31
C THR A 439 25.44 -13.88 -35.01
N ILE A 440 26.00 -12.75 -34.60
CA ILE A 440 25.51 -11.96 -33.46
C ILE A 440 24.84 -10.71 -34.01
N SER A 441 23.54 -10.54 -33.75
CA SER A 441 22.76 -9.34 -34.07
C SER A 441 22.48 -8.53 -32.83
N ILE A 442 22.87 -7.25 -32.85
CA ILE A 442 22.60 -6.27 -31.78
C ILE A 442 21.56 -5.33 -32.34
N VAL A 443 20.38 -5.27 -31.70
CA VAL A 443 19.24 -4.53 -32.18
C VAL A 443 18.84 -3.46 -31.14
N TRP A 444 18.75 -2.22 -31.60
CA TRP A 444 18.12 -1.11 -30.84
C TRP A 444 16.77 -0.82 -31.50
N GLU A 445 15.72 -0.77 -30.69
CA GLU A 445 14.35 -0.43 -31.11
C GLU A 445 14.02 1.07 -30.89
#